data_ed3232cfc2472340e32a29aefd7e7202
#
_entry.id   ed3232cfc2472340e32a29aefd7e7202
#
_cell.length_a   1.000
_cell.length_b   1.000
_cell.length_c   1.000
_cell.angle_alpha   90.00
_cell.angle_beta   90.00
_cell.angle_gamma   90.00
#
_symmetry.space_group_name_H-M   'P 1'
#
loop_
_entity.id
_entity.type
_entity.pdbx_description
1 polymer ?
#
loop_
_entity_poly.entity_id
_entity_poly.type
_entity_poly.pdbx_seq_one_letter_code
_entity_poly.pdbx_strand_id
1 'polypeptide(L)'
;PSLTRSRVFFKFKDLILRDMDKLALELTSEHGKILSDSAGSITRGMEVVEFACGIPHLLKGEYSENVGTNIDSWSMRQPLGVSVGISPFNFPAMVPMWMFVISIACGNSFILKPSEKDPTVPYMMAELLKEAGLPDGVFNVINGDKEAVDLLITDPAVDSVSFVGSTPVAEYIYHTSSKHNKRVQSLGGAKNHMVVMPDADLDQVVDGLIGAGYGSAGERCMALSVAVAVGDVGDKLIEKLTPRVQNL
;
A
#
# COMPACT_ATOMS: atom_id res chain seq x y z
N PRO A 1 -4.27 14.10 20.40
CA PRO A 1 -2.83 14.37 20.37
C PRO A 1 -2.07 13.36 19.51
N SER A 2 -0.98 13.77 18.84
CA SER A 2 -0.18 12.86 17.97
C SER A 2 0.42 11.69 18.77
N LEU A 3 0.83 11.91 20.00
CA LEU A 3 1.34 10.85 20.87
C LEU A 3 0.28 9.79 21.19
N THR A 4 -0.99 10.16 21.36
CA THR A 4 -2.07 9.20 21.58
C THR A 4 -2.26 8.31 20.35
N ARG A 5 -2.23 8.89 19.14
CA ARG A 5 -2.30 8.14 17.89
C ARG A 5 -1.09 7.20 17.71
N SER A 6 0.11 7.69 18.03
CA SER A 6 1.33 6.87 18.02
C SER A 6 1.18 5.61 18.90
N ARG A 7 0.65 5.76 20.12
CA ARG A 7 0.44 4.62 21.05
C ARG A 7 -0.55 3.59 20.51
N VAL A 8 -1.58 4.01 19.79
CA VAL A 8 -2.49 3.09 19.10
C VAL A 8 -1.74 2.26 18.06
N PHE A 9 -0.85 2.88 17.27
CA PHE A 9 -0.08 2.16 16.26
C PHE A 9 0.97 1.22 16.85
N PHE A 10 1.62 1.56 17.97
CA PHE A 10 2.47 0.60 18.68
C PHE A 10 1.68 -0.66 19.06
N LYS A 11 0.50 -0.48 19.67
CA LYS A 11 -0.34 -1.62 20.05
C LYS A 11 -0.89 -2.37 18.83
N PHE A 12 -1.28 -1.68 17.76
CA PHE A 12 -1.73 -2.30 16.51
C PHE A 12 -0.65 -3.19 15.89
N LYS A 13 0.62 -2.73 15.88
CA LYS A 13 1.76 -3.53 15.46
C LYS A 13 1.88 -4.82 16.26
N ASP A 14 1.82 -4.73 17.59
CA ASP A 14 1.91 -5.91 18.46
C ASP A 14 0.76 -6.90 18.20
N LEU A 15 -0.44 -6.41 17.93
CA LEU A 15 -1.61 -7.21 17.58
C LEU A 15 -1.48 -7.89 16.21
N ILE A 16 -0.93 -7.20 15.20
CA ILE A 16 -0.61 -7.83 13.91
C ILE A 16 0.40 -8.97 14.10
N LEU A 17 1.45 -8.76 14.91
CA LEU A 17 2.45 -9.79 15.20
C LEU A 17 1.82 -10.99 15.92
N ARG A 18 0.93 -10.75 16.89
CA ARG A 18 0.17 -11.80 17.58
C ARG A 18 -0.63 -12.67 16.62
N ASP A 19 -1.30 -12.03 15.65
CA ASP A 19 -2.27 -12.69 14.77
C ASP A 19 -1.68 -12.94 13.35
N MET A 20 -0.35 -12.86 13.18
CA MET A 20 0.32 -12.96 11.88
C MET A 20 -0.08 -14.22 11.10
N ASP A 21 -0.03 -15.39 11.75
CA ASP A 21 -0.34 -16.67 11.09
C ASP A 21 -1.80 -16.73 10.63
N LYS A 22 -2.72 -16.20 11.44
CA LYS A 22 -4.14 -16.14 11.12
C LYS A 22 -4.41 -15.20 9.94
N LEU A 23 -3.80 -14.02 9.96
CA LEU A 23 -3.91 -13.05 8.86
C LEU A 23 -3.31 -13.60 7.56
N ALA A 24 -2.15 -14.25 7.63
CA ALA A 24 -1.49 -14.83 6.47
C ALA A 24 -2.29 -16.00 5.88
N LEU A 25 -2.88 -16.85 6.72
CA LEU A 25 -3.72 -17.95 6.29
C LEU A 25 -4.98 -17.46 5.56
N GLU A 26 -5.65 -16.46 6.12
CA GLU A 26 -6.85 -15.86 5.51
C GLU A 26 -6.51 -15.21 4.16
N LEU A 27 -5.41 -14.45 4.10
CA LEU A 27 -4.94 -13.83 2.87
C LEU A 27 -4.63 -14.88 1.80
N THR A 28 -3.97 -15.98 2.17
CA THR A 28 -3.70 -17.10 1.26
C THR A 28 -4.99 -17.74 0.75
N SER A 29 -5.97 -17.91 1.63
CA SER A 29 -7.27 -18.53 1.31
C SER A 29 -8.05 -17.74 0.26
N GLU A 30 -8.10 -16.42 0.39
CA GLU A 30 -8.83 -15.56 -0.54
C GLU A 30 -8.04 -15.27 -1.83
N HIS A 31 -6.74 -14.96 -1.73
CA HIS A 31 -5.94 -14.54 -2.87
C HIS A 31 -5.32 -15.70 -3.67
N GLY A 32 -4.95 -16.81 -3.00
CA GLY A 32 -4.27 -17.95 -3.63
C GLY A 32 -2.74 -17.87 -3.68
N LYS A 33 -2.10 -16.81 -3.15
CA LYS A 33 -0.63 -16.78 -3.02
C LYS A 33 -0.17 -17.70 -1.89
N ILE A 34 1.08 -18.16 -1.94
CA ILE A 34 1.64 -19.04 -0.90
C ILE A 34 1.73 -18.32 0.46
N LEU A 35 1.69 -19.08 1.54
CA LEU A 35 1.64 -18.57 2.91
C LEU A 35 2.82 -17.64 3.25
N SER A 36 4.03 -17.96 2.76
CA SER A 36 5.22 -17.13 2.97
C SER A 36 5.12 -15.77 2.28
N ASP A 37 4.51 -15.69 1.08
CA ASP A 37 4.24 -14.43 0.39
C ASP A 37 3.17 -13.60 1.11
N SER A 38 2.17 -14.27 1.69
CA SER A 38 1.14 -13.61 2.50
C SER A 38 1.73 -12.98 3.76
N ALA A 39 2.53 -13.75 4.52
CA ALA A 39 3.23 -13.23 5.70
C ALA A 39 4.21 -12.10 5.35
N GLY A 40 4.97 -12.25 4.26
CA GLY A 40 5.86 -11.21 3.75
C GLY A 40 5.11 -9.92 3.36
N SER A 41 3.94 -10.04 2.75
CA SER A 41 3.07 -8.91 2.42
C SER A 41 2.60 -8.15 3.68
N ILE A 42 2.16 -8.87 4.71
CA ILE A 42 1.75 -8.27 5.99
C ILE A 42 2.94 -7.57 6.66
N THR A 43 4.11 -8.20 6.68
CA THR A 43 5.35 -7.62 7.23
C THR A 43 5.70 -6.30 6.55
N ARG A 44 5.61 -6.22 5.22
CA ARG A 44 5.87 -4.99 4.45
C ARG A 44 4.84 -3.88 4.76
N GLY A 45 3.60 -4.24 5.01
CA GLY A 45 2.61 -3.27 5.48
C GLY A 45 2.92 -2.77 6.90
N MET A 46 3.39 -3.67 7.76
CA MET A 46 3.74 -3.36 9.14
C MET A 46 4.94 -2.39 9.26
N GLU A 47 5.88 -2.39 8.29
CA GLU A 47 6.97 -1.39 8.23
C GLU A 47 6.42 0.05 8.20
N VAL A 48 5.28 0.27 7.53
CA VAL A 48 4.62 1.59 7.52
C VAL A 48 3.94 1.89 8.86
N VAL A 49 3.43 0.88 9.55
CA VAL A 49 2.92 1.05 10.93
C VAL A 49 4.06 1.48 11.86
N GLU A 50 5.23 0.86 11.75
CA GLU A 50 6.43 1.25 12.50
C GLU A 50 6.85 2.69 12.22
N PHE A 51 6.87 3.09 10.95
CA PHE A 51 7.14 4.47 10.56
C PHE A 51 6.13 5.45 11.20
N ALA A 52 4.84 5.10 11.20
CA ALA A 52 3.78 5.93 11.78
C ALA A 52 3.87 6.07 13.31
N CYS A 53 4.50 5.12 14.00
CA CYS A 53 4.78 5.26 15.44
C CYS A 53 5.64 6.50 15.76
N GLY A 54 6.46 6.96 14.80
CA GLY A 54 7.26 8.18 14.90
C GLY A 54 6.52 9.48 14.54
N ILE A 55 5.22 9.45 14.28
CA ILE A 55 4.44 10.58 13.77
C ILE A 55 4.56 11.88 14.61
N PRO A 56 4.72 11.85 15.95
CA PRO A 56 4.89 13.08 16.71
C PRO A 56 6.10 13.92 16.27
N HIS A 57 7.15 13.28 15.74
CA HIS A 57 8.32 13.97 15.20
C HIS A 57 8.13 14.47 13.79
N LEU A 58 7.37 13.75 12.97
CA LEU A 58 7.11 14.06 11.56
C LEU A 58 6.10 15.22 11.40
N LEU A 59 5.22 15.44 12.37
CA LEU A 59 4.21 16.51 12.34
C LEU A 59 4.72 17.86 12.83
N LYS A 60 6.00 17.98 13.21
CA LYS A 60 6.60 19.26 13.58
C LYS A 60 6.54 20.22 12.38
N GLY A 61 6.23 21.49 12.67
CA GLY A 61 6.35 22.59 11.72
C GLY A 61 7.76 23.18 11.71
N GLU A 62 7.92 24.20 10.91
CA GLU A 62 9.14 24.97 10.76
C GLU A 62 8.91 26.39 11.28
N TYR A 63 9.97 27.04 11.76
CA TYR A 63 9.98 28.42 12.21
C TYR A 63 11.18 29.14 11.57
N SER A 64 10.95 30.34 11.09
CA SER A 64 12.00 31.24 10.59
C SER A 64 11.83 32.62 11.20
N GLU A 65 12.85 33.08 11.91
CA GLU A 65 12.91 34.40 12.48
C GLU A 65 13.37 35.44 11.45
N ASN A 66 12.76 36.62 11.45
CA ASN A 66 13.13 37.74 10.60
C ASN A 66 13.23 37.42 9.09
N VAL A 67 12.24 36.72 8.53
CA VAL A 67 12.12 36.48 7.08
C VAL A 67 11.91 37.78 6.27
N GLY A 68 11.53 38.84 6.96
CA GLY A 68 11.47 40.23 6.55
C GLY A 68 11.65 41.12 7.78
N THR A 69 11.73 42.43 7.60
CA THR A 69 11.92 43.36 8.75
C THR A 69 10.77 43.24 9.75
N ASN A 70 11.05 42.72 10.96
CA ASN A 70 10.08 42.45 12.02
C ASN A 70 8.97 41.46 11.64
N ILE A 71 9.26 40.50 10.74
CA ILE A 71 8.33 39.47 10.31
C ILE A 71 8.94 38.09 10.58
N ASP A 72 8.24 37.30 11.40
CA ASP A 72 8.52 35.87 11.61
C ASP A 72 7.54 35.02 10.77
N SER A 73 7.97 33.86 10.35
CA SER A 73 7.16 32.88 9.62
C SER A 73 7.22 31.52 10.29
N TRP A 74 6.09 30.85 10.32
CA TRP A 74 6.02 29.50 10.85
C TRP A 74 4.99 28.64 10.08
N SER A 75 5.19 27.33 10.09
CA SER A 75 4.26 26.37 9.51
C SER A 75 3.67 25.44 10.57
N MET A 76 2.42 25.05 10.37
CA MET A 76 1.74 24.07 11.20
C MET A 76 1.04 23.05 10.32
N ARG A 77 1.22 21.76 10.63
CA ARG A 77 0.55 20.67 9.90
C ARG A 77 -0.79 20.39 10.54
N GLN A 78 -1.82 20.33 9.71
CA GLN A 78 -3.20 20.02 10.12
C GLN A 78 -3.74 18.85 9.31
N PRO A 79 -4.67 18.02 9.87
CA PRO A 79 -5.36 17.00 9.10
C PRO A 79 -6.20 17.63 7.99
N LEU A 80 -6.45 16.86 6.93
CA LEU A 80 -7.31 17.24 5.83
C LEU A 80 -8.79 17.10 6.21
N GLY A 81 -9.14 16.02 6.91
CA GLY A 81 -10.51 15.65 7.24
C GLY A 81 -10.79 14.18 6.96
N VAL A 82 -11.65 13.87 6.00
CA VAL A 82 -11.99 12.50 5.61
C VAL A 82 -11.15 12.06 4.40
N SER A 83 -10.42 10.99 4.58
CA SER A 83 -9.62 10.35 3.52
C SER A 83 -10.22 9.01 3.12
N VAL A 84 -10.14 8.69 1.84
CA VAL A 84 -10.61 7.43 1.27
C VAL A 84 -9.44 6.66 0.69
N GLY A 85 -9.41 5.34 0.91
CA GLY A 85 -8.52 4.40 0.24
C GLY A 85 -9.30 3.37 -0.55
N ILE A 86 -8.92 3.16 -1.81
CA ILE A 86 -9.48 2.12 -2.67
C ILE A 86 -8.32 1.21 -3.04
N SER A 87 -8.32 0.00 -2.48
CA SER A 87 -7.17 -0.90 -2.59
C SER A 87 -7.43 -2.06 -3.56
N PRO A 88 -6.35 -2.58 -4.20
CA PRO A 88 -6.41 -3.71 -5.11
C PRO A 88 -6.46 -5.04 -4.37
N PHE A 89 -6.76 -6.12 -5.11
CA PHE A 89 -6.82 -7.49 -4.58
C PHE A 89 -5.44 -8.11 -4.32
N ASN A 90 -4.41 -7.70 -5.08
CA ASN A 90 -3.13 -8.41 -5.05
C ASN A 90 -2.32 -8.25 -3.75
N PHE A 91 -2.62 -7.23 -2.95
CA PHE A 91 -2.02 -6.98 -1.64
C PHE A 91 -3.05 -6.42 -0.65
N PRO A 92 -4.02 -7.23 -0.20
CA PRO A 92 -5.16 -6.76 0.59
C PRO A 92 -4.80 -6.35 2.03
N ALA A 93 -3.57 -6.64 2.49
CA ALA A 93 -3.04 -6.16 3.76
C ALA A 93 -2.07 -4.99 3.57
N MET A 94 -1.04 -5.18 2.73
CA MET A 94 0.06 -4.24 2.54
C MET A 94 -0.42 -2.88 2.03
N VAL A 95 -1.18 -2.87 0.94
CA VAL A 95 -1.59 -1.62 0.29
C VAL A 95 -2.58 -0.82 1.15
N PRO A 96 -3.60 -1.42 1.79
CA PRO A 96 -4.40 -0.69 2.76
C PRO A 96 -3.58 -0.04 3.88
N MET A 97 -2.61 -0.76 4.47
CA MET A 97 -1.74 -0.21 5.51
C MET A 97 -0.91 0.98 5.02
N TRP A 98 -0.48 1.00 3.76
CA TRP A 98 0.19 2.17 3.18
C TRP A 98 -0.70 3.41 3.11
N MET A 99 -2.01 3.22 3.01
CA MET A 99 -2.98 4.31 2.89
C MET A 99 -3.49 4.79 4.24
N PHE A 100 -4.16 3.91 5.01
CA PHE A 100 -4.88 4.32 6.22
C PHE A 100 -3.96 4.67 7.39
N VAL A 101 -2.83 3.97 7.53
CA VAL A 101 -1.95 4.14 8.70
C VAL A 101 -1.42 5.57 8.77
N ILE A 102 -0.83 6.08 7.70
CA ILE A 102 -0.29 7.43 7.65
C ILE A 102 -1.41 8.48 7.74
N SER A 103 -2.53 8.24 7.07
CA SER A 103 -3.66 9.16 7.12
C SER A 103 -4.20 9.34 8.54
N ILE A 104 -4.44 8.25 9.26
CA ILE A 104 -4.93 8.28 10.65
C ILE A 104 -3.86 8.86 11.59
N ALA A 105 -2.58 8.49 11.40
CA ALA A 105 -1.48 9.05 12.17
C ALA A 105 -1.41 10.58 12.04
N CYS A 106 -1.70 11.13 10.88
CA CYS A 106 -1.79 12.57 10.63
C CYS A 106 -3.05 13.22 11.22
N GLY A 107 -4.03 12.43 11.67
CA GLY A 107 -5.23 12.93 12.36
C GLY A 107 -6.50 12.94 11.51
N ASN A 108 -6.48 12.33 10.35
CA ASN A 108 -7.67 12.17 9.50
C ASN A 108 -8.53 11.00 9.97
N SER A 109 -9.81 11.01 9.62
CA SER A 109 -10.62 9.79 9.52
C SER A 109 -10.40 9.12 8.17
N PHE A 110 -10.60 7.81 8.13
CA PHE A 110 -10.32 7.03 6.94
C PHE A 110 -11.44 6.05 6.62
N ILE A 111 -11.80 5.98 5.35
CA ILE A 111 -12.74 5.00 4.81
C ILE A 111 -11.94 4.13 3.83
N LEU A 112 -11.87 2.83 4.11
CA LEU A 112 -11.25 1.85 3.22
C LEU A 112 -12.32 1.12 2.41
N LYS A 113 -12.22 1.15 1.10
CA LYS A 113 -12.92 0.24 0.19
C LYS A 113 -11.93 -0.82 -0.31
N PRO A 114 -11.89 -2.00 0.31
CA PRO A 114 -11.04 -3.09 -0.17
C PRO A 114 -11.56 -3.66 -1.48
N SER A 115 -10.76 -4.53 -2.11
CA SER A 115 -11.24 -5.34 -3.21
C SER A 115 -12.38 -6.26 -2.76
N GLU A 116 -13.37 -6.43 -3.60
CA GLU A 116 -14.48 -7.38 -3.39
C GLU A 116 -14.05 -8.84 -3.48
N LYS A 117 -12.83 -9.11 -3.99
CA LYS A 117 -12.28 -10.46 -4.14
C LYS A 117 -11.71 -11.03 -2.84
N ASP A 118 -11.15 -10.15 -2.00
CA ASP A 118 -10.45 -10.53 -0.78
C ASP A 118 -10.60 -9.48 0.35
N PRO A 119 -11.83 -9.29 0.84
CA PRO A 119 -12.14 -8.24 1.79
C PRO A 119 -11.83 -8.60 3.24
N THR A 120 -11.58 -9.88 3.58
CA THR A 120 -11.58 -10.36 4.97
C THR A 120 -10.41 -9.80 5.78
N VAL A 121 -9.19 -9.80 5.23
CA VAL A 121 -8.02 -9.26 5.95
C VAL A 121 -8.17 -7.76 6.28
N PRO A 122 -8.66 -6.88 5.39
CA PRO A 122 -9.04 -5.52 5.75
C PRO A 122 -10.01 -5.40 6.94
N TYR A 123 -11.00 -6.28 7.03
CA TYR A 123 -11.90 -6.35 8.20
C TYR A 123 -11.18 -6.73 9.47
N MET A 124 -10.36 -7.79 9.40
CA MET A 124 -9.55 -8.21 10.56
C MET A 124 -8.65 -7.08 11.06
N MET A 125 -8.06 -6.30 10.15
CA MET A 125 -7.27 -5.12 10.54
C MET A 125 -8.11 -4.04 11.23
N ALA A 126 -9.37 -3.85 10.82
CA ALA A 126 -10.28 -2.92 11.51
C ALA A 126 -10.58 -3.38 12.94
N GLU A 127 -10.80 -4.67 13.15
CA GLU A 127 -10.98 -5.26 14.49
C GLU A 127 -9.73 -5.09 15.36
N LEU A 128 -8.53 -5.33 14.80
CA LEU A 128 -7.28 -5.12 15.50
C LEU A 128 -7.03 -3.66 15.87
N LEU A 129 -7.39 -2.72 14.98
CA LEU A 129 -7.32 -1.29 15.27
C LEU A 129 -8.27 -0.89 16.42
N LYS A 130 -9.48 -1.44 16.44
CA LYS A 130 -10.41 -1.23 17.54
C LYS A 130 -9.86 -1.82 18.85
N GLU A 131 -9.31 -3.03 18.84
CA GLU A 131 -8.63 -3.65 19.99
C GLU A 131 -7.40 -2.81 20.44
N ALA A 132 -6.70 -2.18 19.51
CA ALA A 132 -5.59 -1.27 19.81
C ALA A 132 -6.04 0.02 20.48
N GLY A 133 -7.33 0.32 20.51
CA GLY A 133 -7.93 1.50 21.14
C GLY A 133 -8.12 2.67 20.18
N LEU A 134 -8.21 2.41 18.87
CA LEU A 134 -8.63 3.43 17.91
C LEU A 134 -10.12 3.76 18.18
N PRO A 135 -10.50 5.04 18.31
CA PRO A 135 -11.90 5.41 18.50
C PRO A 135 -12.79 4.98 17.33
N ASP A 136 -14.03 4.58 17.63
CA ASP A 136 -15.03 4.24 16.62
C ASP A 136 -15.23 5.42 15.64
N GLY A 137 -15.42 5.12 14.35
CA GLY A 137 -15.59 6.09 13.28
C GLY A 137 -14.31 6.70 12.71
N VAL A 138 -13.14 6.47 13.32
CA VAL A 138 -11.86 6.95 12.77
C VAL A 138 -11.39 6.08 11.59
N PHE A 139 -11.60 4.76 11.67
CA PHE A 139 -11.36 3.83 10.56
C PHE A 139 -12.63 3.05 10.25
N ASN A 140 -13.03 3.06 9.00
CA ASN A 140 -14.25 2.43 8.52
C ASN A 140 -13.94 1.59 7.28
N VAL A 141 -14.51 0.40 7.19
CA VAL A 141 -14.39 -0.46 6.01
C VAL A 141 -15.76 -0.58 5.37
N ILE A 142 -15.84 -0.30 4.08
CA ILE A 142 -17.06 -0.48 3.29
C ILE A 142 -16.79 -1.40 2.11
N ASN A 143 -17.69 -2.31 1.86
CA ASN A 143 -17.66 -3.16 0.67
C ASN A 143 -18.47 -2.56 -0.46
N GLY A 144 -18.20 -3.01 -1.64
CA GLY A 144 -18.90 -2.64 -2.86
C GLY A 144 -17.98 -2.61 -4.06
N ASP A 145 -18.57 -2.36 -5.20
CA ASP A 145 -17.91 -2.26 -6.48
C ASP A 145 -17.81 -0.81 -6.97
N LYS A 146 -18.00 -0.60 -8.26
CA LYS A 146 -17.94 0.72 -8.90
C LYS A 146 -18.90 1.74 -8.29
N GLU A 147 -20.12 1.34 -7.88
CA GLU A 147 -21.11 2.28 -7.32
C GLU A 147 -20.61 2.87 -5.99
N ALA A 148 -20.05 2.02 -5.12
CA ALA A 148 -19.46 2.49 -3.86
C ALA A 148 -18.26 3.41 -4.12
N VAL A 149 -17.42 3.09 -5.11
CA VAL A 149 -16.30 3.95 -5.50
C VAL A 149 -16.79 5.30 -5.99
N ASP A 150 -17.76 5.33 -6.88
CA ASP A 150 -18.30 6.58 -7.47
C ASP A 150 -18.89 7.49 -6.39
N LEU A 151 -19.62 6.94 -5.42
CA LEU A 151 -20.13 7.70 -4.28
C LEU A 151 -18.99 8.31 -3.48
N LEU A 152 -17.97 7.53 -3.12
CA LEU A 152 -16.85 8.01 -2.31
C LEU A 152 -16.03 9.11 -2.98
N ILE A 153 -15.74 8.96 -4.27
CA ILE A 153 -14.89 9.92 -4.99
C ILE A 153 -15.60 11.20 -5.39
N THR A 154 -16.95 11.23 -5.26
CA THR A 154 -17.76 12.42 -5.57
C THR A 154 -18.35 13.09 -4.33
N ASP A 155 -18.44 12.41 -3.18
CA ASP A 155 -19.04 12.93 -1.96
C ASP A 155 -18.28 14.16 -1.43
N PRO A 156 -18.97 15.30 -1.19
CA PRO A 156 -18.32 16.53 -0.75
C PRO A 156 -17.66 16.45 0.64
N ALA A 157 -18.02 15.47 1.47
CA ALA A 157 -17.40 15.26 2.78
C ALA A 157 -16.02 14.59 2.69
N VAL A 158 -15.63 14.06 1.54
CA VAL A 158 -14.31 13.42 1.31
C VAL A 158 -13.32 14.46 0.80
N ASP A 159 -12.20 14.61 1.50
CA ASP A 159 -11.13 15.57 1.18
C ASP A 159 -10.02 14.99 0.34
N SER A 160 -9.73 13.69 0.50
CA SER A 160 -8.64 13.04 -0.23
C SER A 160 -8.95 11.59 -0.61
N VAL A 161 -8.37 11.16 -1.73
CA VAL A 161 -8.53 9.81 -2.29
C VAL A 161 -7.15 9.22 -2.60
N SER A 162 -6.93 8.00 -2.12
CA SER A 162 -5.78 7.16 -2.47
C SER A 162 -6.27 5.92 -3.21
N PHE A 163 -5.68 5.63 -4.35
CA PHE A 163 -6.03 4.48 -5.18
C PHE A 163 -4.80 3.73 -5.65
N VAL A 164 -4.90 2.42 -5.66
CA VAL A 164 -3.97 1.52 -6.38
C VAL A 164 -4.78 0.49 -7.15
N GLY A 165 -4.50 0.33 -8.45
CA GLY A 165 -5.17 -0.64 -9.30
C GLY A 165 -4.74 -0.54 -10.76
N SER A 166 -5.63 -0.91 -11.68
CA SER A 166 -5.35 -0.83 -13.13
C SER A 166 -5.28 0.61 -13.64
N THR A 167 -4.47 0.84 -14.67
CA THR A 167 -4.28 2.21 -15.24
C THR A 167 -5.57 2.88 -15.68
N PRO A 168 -6.51 2.23 -16.39
CA PRO A 168 -7.76 2.90 -16.80
C PRO A 168 -8.61 3.34 -15.59
N VAL A 169 -8.64 2.53 -14.52
CA VAL A 169 -9.36 2.89 -13.29
C VAL A 169 -8.63 4.00 -12.53
N ALA A 170 -7.29 3.97 -12.50
CA ALA A 170 -6.48 5.02 -11.92
C ALA A 170 -6.74 6.39 -12.57
N GLU A 171 -6.79 6.43 -13.90
CA GLU A 171 -7.13 7.63 -14.67
C GLU A 171 -8.55 8.13 -14.35
N TYR A 172 -9.52 7.22 -14.34
CA TYR A 172 -10.90 7.56 -14.01
C TYR A 172 -11.02 8.18 -12.62
N ILE A 173 -10.42 7.55 -11.61
CA ILE A 173 -10.44 8.05 -10.22
C ILE A 173 -9.72 9.39 -10.11
N TYR A 174 -8.56 9.53 -10.75
CA TYR A 174 -7.81 10.78 -10.74
C TYR A 174 -8.64 11.94 -11.31
N HIS A 175 -9.17 11.77 -12.51
CA HIS A 175 -9.95 12.83 -13.16
C HIS A 175 -11.24 13.14 -12.42
N THR A 176 -11.98 12.12 -11.98
CA THR A 176 -13.24 12.31 -11.27
C THR A 176 -13.04 13.00 -9.93
N SER A 177 -12.09 12.53 -9.12
CA SER A 177 -11.82 13.12 -7.80
C SER A 177 -11.27 14.55 -7.92
N SER A 178 -10.37 14.81 -8.88
CA SER A 178 -9.82 16.14 -9.12
C SER A 178 -10.91 17.13 -9.54
N LYS A 179 -11.87 16.70 -10.37
CA LYS A 179 -13.04 17.51 -10.75
C LYS A 179 -13.90 17.91 -9.55
N HIS A 180 -13.88 17.10 -8.49
CA HIS A 180 -14.59 17.36 -7.24
C HIS A 180 -13.70 17.98 -6.15
N ASN A 181 -12.59 18.61 -6.55
CA ASN A 181 -11.65 19.35 -5.70
C ASN A 181 -11.00 18.52 -4.59
N LYS A 182 -10.84 17.19 -4.78
CA LYS A 182 -10.17 16.32 -3.82
C LYS A 182 -8.68 16.23 -4.09
N ARG A 183 -7.89 16.04 -3.04
CA ARG A 183 -6.50 15.61 -3.19
C ARG A 183 -6.48 14.15 -3.63
N VAL A 184 -5.71 13.83 -4.67
CA VAL A 184 -5.71 12.49 -5.26
C VAL A 184 -4.30 11.96 -5.41
N GLN A 185 -4.10 10.73 -4.95
CA GLN A 185 -2.97 9.89 -5.32
C GLN A 185 -3.51 8.63 -5.97
N SER A 186 -3.34 8.50 -7.28
CA SER A 186 -3.87 7.37 -8.05
C SER A 186 -2.72 6.67 -8.76
N LEU A 187 -2.46 5.42 -8.38
CA LEU A 187 -1.35 4.61 -8.87
C LEU A 187 -1.89 3.49 -9.75
N GLY A 188 -1.39 3.45 -10.98
CA GLY A 188 -1.79 2.50 -12.02
C GLY A 188 -0.86 1.30 -12.15
N GLY A 189 -1.00 0.58 -13.25
CA GLY A 189 -0.17 -0.56 -13.61
C GLY A 189 1.23 -0.15 -14.06
N ALA A 190 2.09 -1.16 -14.16
CA ALA A 190 3.46 -0.99 -14.62
C ALA A 190 3.87 -2.10 -15.60
N LYS A 191 4.98 -1.89 -16.32
CA LYS A 191 5.66 -2.87 -17.14
C LYS A 191 7.15 -2.77 -16.82
N ASN A 192 7.56 -3.45 -15.74
CA ASN A 192 8.94 -3.36 -15.26
C ASN A 192 9.87 -4.25 -16.10
N HIS A 193 11.04 -3.75 -16.38
CA HIS A 193 12.04 -4.41 -17.22
C HIS A 193 13.30 -4.71 -16.40
N MET A 194 13.87 -5.90 -16.60
CA MET A 194 15.21 -6.25 -16.17
C MET A 194 16.13 -6.23 -17.39
N VAL A 195 17.17 -5.42 -17.37
CA VAL A 195 18.20 -5.43 -18.41
C VAL A 195 19.32 -6.37 -17.98
N VAL A 196 19.58 -7.40 -18.78
CA VAL A 196 20.58 -8.42 -18.51
C VAL A 196 21.78 -8.18 -19.41
N MET A 197 22.90 -7.74 -18.81
CA MET A 197 24.15 -7.47 -19.52
C MET A 197 24.91 -8.76 -19.79
N PRO A 198 25.83 -8.79 -20.81
CA PRO A 198 26.58 -10.00 -21.16
C PRO A 198 27.48 -10.55 -20.05
N ASP A 199 27.92 -9.72 -19.13
CA ASP A 199 28.76 -10.04 -17.98
C ASP A 199 27.99 -10.25 -16.67
N ALA A 200 26.64 -10.30 -16.73
CA ALA A 200 25.81 -10.54 -15.56
C ALA A 200 25.97 -11.98 -15.03
N ASP A 201 25.87 -12.13 -13.70
CA ASP A 201 25.74 -13.45 -13.07
C ASP A 201 24.32 -14.00 -13.36
N LEU A 202 24.24 -14.96 -14.28
CA LEU A 202 22.97 -15.51 -14.73
C LEU A 202 22.22 -16.32 -13.65
N ASP A 203 22.89 -16.84 -12.64
CA ASP A 203 22.20 -17.53 -11.54
C ASP A 203 21.46 -16.53 -10.66
N GLN A 204 22.07 -15.39 -10.35
CA GLN A 204 21.39 -14.27 -9.68
C GLN A 204 20.27 -13.66 -10.52
N VAL A 205 20.46 -13.54 -11.84
CA VAL A 205 19.43 -13.06 -12.76
C VAL A 205 18.22 -13.99 -12.74
N VAL A 206 18.43 -15.30 -12.81
CA VAL A 206 17.35 -16.30 -12.76
C VAL A 206 16.62 -16.25 -11.43
N ASP A 207 17.33 -16.20 -10.30
CA ASP A 207 16.70 -16.06 -8.98
C ASP A 207 15.86 -14.78 -8.88
N GLY A 208 16.38 -13.67 -9.38
CA GLY A 208 15.66 -12.40 -9.44
C GLY A 208 14.40 -12.46 -10.31
N LEU A 209 14.49 -13.12 -11.48
CA LEU A 209 13.32 -13.28 -12.38
C LEU A 209 12.27 -14.21 -11.79
N ILE A 210 12.68 -15.34 -11.16
CA ILE A 210 11.73 -16.24 -10.49
C ILE A 210 11.02 -15.50 -9.34
N GLY A 211 11.75 -14.85 -8.47
CA GLY A 211 11.16 -14.13 -7.32
C GLY A 211 10.27 -12.96 -7.73
N ALA A 212 10.74 -12.11 -8.65
CA ALA A 212 10.04 -10.90 -9.02
C ALA A 212 9.03 -11.05 -10.16
N GLY A 213 9.20 -12.08 -11.02
CA GLY A 213 8.27 -12.34 -12.13
C GLY A 213 7.13 -13.27 -11.76
N TYR A 214 7.40 -14.29 -10.96
CA TYR A 214 6.43 -15.36 -10.64
C TYR A 214 5.93 -15.31 -9.18
N GLY A 215 6.67 -14.69 -8.27
CA GLY A 215 6.25 -14.55 -6.88
C GLY A 215 4.89 -13.88 -6.75
N SER A 216 4.09 -14.28 -5.74
CA SER A 216 2.69 -13.82 -5.55
C SER A 216 1.82 -14.08 -6.78
N ALA A 217 1.94 -15.27 -7.39
CA ALA A 217 1.23 -15.67 -8.61
C ALA A 217 1.47 -14.72 -9.82
N GLY A 218 2.58 -13.98 -9.83
CA GLY A 218 2.88 -12.97 -10.86
C GLY A 218 2.08 -11.66 -10.72
N GLU A 219 1.28 -11.51 -9.66
CA GLU A 219 0.34 -10.40 -9.49
C GLU A 219 0.91 -9.25 -8.65
N ARG A 220 2.20 -8.94 -8.85
CA ARG A 220 2.84 -7.78 -8.21
C ARG A 220 2.85 -6.58 -9.15
N CYS A 221 2.52 -5.39 -8.63
CA CYS A 221 2.71 -4.14 -9.37
C CYS A 221 4.17 -3.89 -9.78
N MET A 222 5.12 -4.43 -8.99
CA MET A 222 6.58 -4.37 -9.20
C MET A 222 7.12 -5.63 -9.90
N ALA A 223 6.25 -6.51 -10.45
CA ALA A 223 6.70 -7.72 -11.13
C ALA A 223 7.58 -7.39 -12.35
N LEU A 224 8.64 -8.17 -12.54
CA LEU A 224 9.47 -8.10 -13.75
C LEU A 224 8.78 -8.83 -14.89
N SER A 225 8.10 -8.07 -15.75
CA SER A 225 7.31 -8.63 -16.87
C SER A 225 8.15 -8.84 -18.11
N VAL A 226 9.33 -8.23 -18.20
CA VAL A 226 10.21 -8.25 -19.37
C VAL A 226 11.66 -8.41 -18.94
N ALA A 227 12.36 -9.38 -19.53
CA ALA A 227 13.82 -9.45 -19.48
C ALA A 227 14.40 -9.04 -20.83
N VAL A 228 15.22 -7.99 -20.83
CA VAL A 228 15.92 -7.49 -22.02
C VAL A 228 17.34 -8.03 -22.00
N ALA A 229 17.60 -9.07 -22.79
CA ALA A 229 18.92 -9.66 -22.91
C ALA A 229 19.78 -8.86 -23.90
N VAL A 230 20.93 -8.37 -23.46
CA VAL A 230 21.88 -7.60 -24.29
C VAL A 230 22.92 -8.54 -24.90
N GLY A 231 23.13 -8.42 -26.21
CA GLY A 231 24.07 -9.27 -26.96
C GLY A 231 23.56 -10.72 -27.07
N ASP A 232 24.43 -11.69 -26.80
CA ASP A 232 24.22 -13.13 -26.96
C ASP A 232 23.79 -13.87 -25.68
N VAL A 233 23.49 -13.12 -24.61
CA VAL A 233 23.18 -13.72 -23.29
C VAL A 233 21.80 -14.38 -23.23
N GLY A 234 20.91 -14.10 -24.20
CA GLY A 234 19.51 -14.52 -24.18
C GLY A 234 19.32 -16.03 -24.14
N ASP A 235 20.02 -16.78 -25.02
CA ASP A 235 19.89 -18.23 -25.09
C ASP A 235 20.36 -18.92 -23.80
N LYS A 236 21.47 -18.44 -23.22
CA LYS A 236 22.00 -18.93 -21.95
C LYS A 236 21.06 -18.63 -20.78
N LEU A 237 20.40 -17.48 -20.81
CA LEU A 237 19.39 -17.13 -19.81
C LEU A 237 18.18 -18.05 -19.90
N ILE A 238 17.68 -18.33 -21.10
CA ILE A 238 16.54 -19.22 -21.33
C ILE A 238 16.87 -20.65 -20.87
N GLU A 239 18.07 -21.15 -21.20
CA GLU A 239 18.52 -22.48 -20.77
C GLU A 239 18.50 -22.63 -19.23
N LYS A 240 18.95 -21.62 -18.50
CA LYS A 240 18.95 -21.63 -17.03
C LYS A 240 17.57 -21.38 -16.42
N LEU A 241 16.77 -20.51 -17.01
CA LEU A 241 15.46 -20.10 -16.47
C LEU A 241 14.39 -21.18 -16.66
N THR A 242 14.39 -21.86 -17.82
CA THR A 242 13.34 -22.83 -18.19
C THR A 242 13.13 -23.93 -17.12
N PRO A 243 14.17 -24.65 -16.63
CA PRO A 243 13.97 -25.69 -15.62
C PRO A 243 13.48 -25.13 -14.27
N ARG A 244 13.83 -23.88 -13.94
CA ARG A 244 13.38 -23.22 -12.71
C ARG A 244 11.89 -22.88 -12.77
N VAL A 245 11.40 -22.42 -13.92
CA VAL A 245 9.98 -22.14 -14.15
C VAL A 245 9.16 -23.42 -14.17
N GLN A 246 9.68 -24.50 -14.75
CA GLN A 246 8.97 -25.80 -14.81
C GLN A 246 8.80 -26.46 -13.43
N ASN A 247 9.58 -26.04 -12.43
CA ASN A 247 9.53 -26.57 -11.06
C ASN A 247 8.76 -25.65 -10.08
N LEU A 248 8.06 -24.63 -10.58
CA LEU A 248 7.12 -23.83 -9.80
C LEU A 248 5.77 -24.56 -9.71
#